data_d4341de4ff91b8234e7bcbda430b5367
#
_entry.id   d4341de4ff91b8234e7bcbda430b5367
#
_cell.length_a   1.000
_cell.length_b   1.000
_cell.length_c   1.000
_cell.angle_alpha   90.00
_cell.angle_beta   90.00
_cell.angle_gamma   90.00
#
_symmetry.space_group_name_H-M   'P 1'
#
loop_
_entity.id
_entity.type
_entity.pdbx_description
1 polymer ?
#
loop_
_entity_poly.entity_id
_entity_poly.type
_entity_poly.pdbx_seq_one_letter_code
_entity_poly.pdbx_strand_id
1 'polypeptide(L)'
;MLPFGLIFKGIEGMSNYKILNAKGKEISTDVALHPGEMLMDELGARSIKKTVFAGQMGMKAGHFSELLHGKRHLSASTALKLEKLLDISAEYWMRIQVYYDLFVERSKEEKAA
;
A
#
# COMPACT_ATOMS: atom_id res chain seq x y z
N MET A 1 12.67 -10.97 4.24
CA MET A 1 12.16 -10.70 4.26
C MET A 1 11.28 -10.90 3.73
N LEU A 2 10.81 -11.50 3.69
CA LEU A 2 10.03 -11.22 3.70
C LEU A 2 8.84 -11.67 3.24
N PRO A 3 7.80 -11.60 3.91
CA PRO A 3 6.49 -11.87 3.49
C PRO A 3 6.20 -11.29 2.14
N PHE A 4 6.99 -10.32 1.82
CA PHE A 4 6.87 -9.71 0.57
C PHE A 4 7.08 -10.69 -0.57
N GLY A 5 8.02 -11.58 -0.48
CA GLY A 5 8.23 -12.61 -1.47
C GLY A 5 7.06 -13.56 -1.56
N LEU A 6 6.43 -13.84 -0.43
CA LEU A 6 5.28 -14.72 -0.42
C LEU A 6 4.10 -14.10 -1.13
N ILE A 7 3.94 -12.79 -1.01
CA ILE A 7 2.87 -12.10 -1.68
C ILE A 7 2.97 -12.28 -3.18
N PHE A 8 4.17 -12.13 -3.71
CA PHE A 8 4.35 -12.29 -5.13
C PHE A 8 4.11 -13.72 -5.57
N LYS A 9 4.50 -14.69 -4.77
CA LYS A 9 4.24 -16.05 -5.11
C LYS A 9 2.75 -16.30 -5.17
N GLY A 10 2.00 -15.73 -4.26
CA GLY A 10 0.58 -15.93 -4.25
C GLY A 10 -0.12 -15.29 -5.43
N ILE A 11 0.50 -14.28 -6.02
CA ILE A 11 -0.11 -13.59 -7.10
C ILE A 11 0.07 -14.28 -8.43
N GLU A 12 1.18 -15.01 -8.58
CA GLU A 12 1.49 -15.61 -9.82
C GLU A 12 0.38 -16.49 -10.37
N GLY A 13 -0.12 -16.10 -11.49
CA GLY A 13 -1.04 -16.93 -12.20
C GLY A 13 -2.36 -17.19 -11.55
N MET A 14 -2.73 -16.40 -10.49
CA MET A 14 -3.83 -16.75 -9.87
C MET A 14 -4.85 -15.77 -9.68
N SER A 15 -6.02 -16.05 -9.83
CA SER A 15 -7.13 -15.20 -9.61
C SER A 15 -7.51 -15.10 -8.14
N ASN A 16 -7.09 -16.07 -7.33
CA ASN A 16 -7.44 -16.02 -5.94
C ASN A 16 -6.26 -15.98 -5.06
N TYR A 17 -5.30 -15.14 -5.31
CA TYR A 17 -4.18 -15.00 -4.43
C TYR A 17 -4.59 -14.24 -3.17
N LYS A 18 -3.77 -14.31 -2.16
CA LYS A 18 -3.99 -13.63 -0.91
C LYS A 18 -2.93 -12.57 -0.70
N ILE A 19 -3.33 -11.47 -0.08
CA ILE A 19 -2.43 -10.39 0.25
C ILE A 19 -2.19 -10.42 1.75
N LEU A 20 -0.95 -10.31 2.16
CA LEU A 20 -0.59 -10.30 3.57
C LEU A 20 -0.10 -8.93 3.96
N ASN A 21 -0.47 -8.47 5.15
CA ASN A 21 0.04 -7.21 5.64
C ASN A 21 1.41 -7.42 6.29
N ALA A 22 1.98 -6.37 6.88
CA ALA A 22 3.32 -6.43 7.46
C ALA A 22 3.44 -7.47 8.58
N LYS A 23 2.33 -7.86 9.17
CA LYS A 23 2.32 -8.84 10.24
C LYS A 23 2.06 -10.24 9.72
N GLY A 24 1.98 -10.41 8.42
CA GLY A 24 1.75 -11.72 7.82
C GLY A 24 0.29 -12.14 7.84
N LYS A 25 -0.61 -11.23 8.16
CA LYS A 25 -2.01 -11.57 8.26
C LYS A 25 -2.71 -11.42 6.92
N GLU A 26 -3.53 -12.39 6.58
CA GLU A 26 -4.27 -12.36 5.34
C GLU A 26 -5.26 -11.20 5.32
N ILE A 27 -5.34 -10.49 4.20
CA ILE A 27 -6.25 -9.39 4.03
C ILE A 27 -7.38 -9.81 3.13
N SER A 28 -8.60 -9.61 3.60
CA SER A 28 -9.77 -10.00 2.84
C SER A 28 -9.92 -9.17 1.56
N THR A 29 -10.34 -9.81 0.48
CA THR A 29 -10.59 -9.11 -0.77
C THR A 29 -11.85 -8.25 -0.70
N ASP A 30 -12.65 -8.41 0.35
CA ASP A 30 -13.86 -7.63 0.51
C ASP A 30 -13.57 -6.24 1.05
N VAL A 31 -12.37 -6.04 1.58
CA VAL A 31 -11.98 -4.78 2.19
C VAL A 31 -10.87 -4.16 1.38
N ALA A 32 -11.13 -2.99 0.84
CA ALA A 32 -10.11 -2.28 0.08
C ALA A 32 -9.07 -1.71 1.02
N LEU A 33 -7.82 -1.96 0.71
CA LEU A 33 -6.72 -1.47 1.50
C LEU A 33 -5.98 -0.41 0.69
N HIS A 34 -5.91 0.80 1.22
CA HIS A 34 -5.16 1.86 0.57
C HIS A 34 -3.67 1.68 0.87
N PRO A 35 -2.78 2.00 -0.10
CA PRO A 35 -1.34 1.88 0.15
C PRO A 35 -0.87 2.64 1.38
N GLY A 36 -1.53 3.73 1.72
CA GLY A 36 -1.19 4.49 2.92
C GLY A 36 -1.34 3.69 4.19
N GLU A 37 -2.33 2.80 4.24
CA GLU A 37 -2.53 1.95 5.42
C GLU A 37 -1.41 0.93 5.54
N MET A 38 -0.99 0.37 4.40
CA MET A 38 0.14 -0.56 4.40
C MET A 38 1.42 0.15 4.82
N LEU A 39 1.59 1.39 4.35
CA LEU A 39 2.75 2.17 4.70
C LEU A 39 2.76 2.46 6.20
N MET A 40 1.62 2.81 6.76
CA MET A 40 1.51 3.07 8.19
C MET A 40 1.90 1.83 9.00
N ASP A 41 1.42 0.66 8.58
CA ASP A 41 1.77 -0.60 9.22
C ASP A 41 3.28 -0.88 9.15
N GLU A 42 3.88 -0.62 7.99
CA GLU A 42 5.31 -0.86 7.81
C GLU A 42 6.15 0.06 8.70
N LEU A 43 5.77 1.33 8.77
CA LEU A 43 6.48 2.28 9.62
C LEU A 43 6.36 1.87 11.08
N GLY A 44 5.18 1.42 11.50
CA GLY A 44 4.99 0.94 12.86
C GLY A 44 5.83 -0.30 13.15
N ALA A 45 5.84 -1.25 12.22
CA ALA A 45 6.60 -2.49 12.40
C ALA A 45 8.10 -2.23 12.48
N ARG A 46 8.58 -1.20 11.81
CA ARG A 46 10.00 -0.85 11.80
C ARG A 46 10.36 0.21 12.83
N SER A 47 9.38 0.67 13.59
CA SER A 47 9.55 1.72 14.60
C SER A 47 10.14 3.00 14.00
N ILE A 48 9.66 3.37 12.82
CA ILE A 48 10.09 4.58 12.14
C ILE A 48 9.09 5.69 12.40
N LYS A 49 9.57 6.85 12.85
CA LYS A 49 8.71 7.99 13.10
C LYS A 49 8.21 8.57 11.78
N LYS A 50 6.92 8.91 11.73
CA LYS A 50 6.31 9.45 10.52
C LYS A 50 6.97 10.74 10.07
N THR A 51 7.30 11.63 10.99
CA THR A 51 7.93 12.91 10.64
C THR A 51 9.31 12.71 10.03
N VAL A 52 10.06 11.76 10.56
CA VAL A 52 11.38 11.46 10.04
C VAL A 52 11.26 10.88 8.64
N PHE A 53 10.34 9.96 8.45
CA PHE A 53 10.17 9.31 7.16
C PHE A 53 9.67 10.30 6.10
N ALA A 54 8.74 11.19 6.48
CA ALA A 54 8.27 12.22 5.56
C ALA A 54 9.45 13.06 5.04
N GLY A 55 10.38 13.39 5.93
CA GLY A 55 11.58 14.12 5.54
C GLY A 55 12.43 13.34 4.55
N GLN A 56 12.58 12.03 4.78
CA GLN A 56 13.34 11.18 3.88
C GLN A 56 12.68 11.08 2.50
N MET A 57 11.35 11.14 2.48
CA MET A 57 10.61 11.11 1.23
C MET A 57 10.61 12.46 0.52
N GLY A 58 11.07 13.51 1.18
CA GLY A 58 11.01 14.85 0.62
C GLY A 58 9.59 15.40 0.56
N MET A 59 8.72 14.91 1.45
CA MET A 59 7.33 15.35 1.46
C MET A 59 7.02 16.22 2.66
N LYS A 60 6.12 17.18 2.47
CA LYS A 60 5.64 17.96 3.58
C LYS A 60 4.82 17.06 4.50
N ALA A 61 4.89 17.35 5.80
CA ALA A 61 4.20 16.52 6.79
C ALA A 61 2.70 16.36 6.50
N GLY A 62 2.05 17.42 6.04
CA GLY A 62 0.63 17.36 5.71
C GLY A 62 0.34 16.45 4.53
N HIS A 63 1.17 16.51 3.49
CA HIS A 63 1.00 15.65 2.33
C HIS A 63 1.22 14.19 2.71
N PHE A 64 2.23 13.94 3.53
CA PHE A 64 2.52 12.58 3.96
C PHE A 64 1.38 12.02 4.82
N SER A 65 0.84 12.87 5.70
CA SER A 65 -0.29 12.47 6.52
C SER A 65 -1.51 12.11 5.65
N GLU A 66 -1.77 12.89 4.61
CA GLU A 66 -2.88 12.60 3.69
C GLU A 66 -2.67 11.25 2.99
N LEU A 67 -1.45 10.95 2.61
CA LEU A 67 -1.14 9.67 1.99
C LEU A 67 -1.42 8.53 2.97
N LEU A 68 -0.95 8.67 4.21
CA LEU A 68 -1.14 7.63 5.22
C LEU A 68 -2.62 7.38 5.54
N HIS A 69 -3.43 8.42 5.42
CA HIS A 69 -4.86 8.30 5.73
C HIS A 69 -5.73 8.01 4.51
N GLY A 70 -5.10 7.66 3.40
CA GLY A 70 -5.84 7.27 2.20
C GLY A 70 -6.48 8.41 1.45
N LYS A 71 -6.11 9.65 1.74
CA LYS A 71 -6.68 10.81 1.09
C LYS A 71 -5.92 11.27 -0.13
N ARG A 72 -4.80 10.64 -0.42
CA ARG A 72 -3.95 11.01 -1.53
C ARG A 72 -3.53 9.76 -2.29
N HIS A 73 -3.61 9.85 -3.61
CA HIS A 73 -3.25 8.73 -4.47
C HIS A 73 -1.73 8.50 -4.43
N LEU A 74 -1.32 7.24 -4.43
CA LEU A 74 0.09 6.90 -4.47
C LEU A 74 0.56 6.94 -5.91
N SER A 75 1.49 7.84 -6.21
CA SER A 75 2.02 7.96 -7.57
C SER A 75 3.20 7.02 -7.77
N ALA A 76 3.53 6.78 -9.04
CA ALA A 76 4.70 5.95 -9.37
C ALA A 76 5.98 6.55 -8.80
N SER A 77 6.10 7.87 -8.82
CA SER A 77 7.25 8.54 -8.25
C SER A 77 7.40 8.24 -6.77
N THR A 78 6.29 8.30 -6.03
CA THR A 78 6.30 8.01 -4.60
C THR A 78 6.60 6.53 -4.36
N ALA A 79 6.04 5.64 -5.19
CA ALA A 79 6.30 4.21 -5.06
C ALA A 79 7.78 3.89 -5.23
N LEU A 80 8.47 4.57 -6.15
CA LEU A 80 9.89 4.37 -6.33
C LEU A 80 10.71 4.86 -5.13
N LYS A 81 10.27 5.94 -4.49
CA LYS A 81 10.92 6.40 -3.27
C LYS A 81 10.74 5.39 -2.15
N LEU A 82 9.55 4.82 -2.03
CA LEU A 82 9.28 3.81 -1.02
C LEU A 82 10.14 2.57 -1.25
N GLU A 83 10.33 2.20 -2.50
CA GLU A 83 11.18 1.07 -2.82
C GLU A 83 12.61 1.30 -2.32
N LYS A 84 13.14 2.49 -2.53
CA LYS A 84 14.50 2.81 -2.10
C LYS A 84 14.63 2.84 -0.59
N LEU A 85 13.63 3.37 0.08
CA LEU A 85 13.72 3.56 1.53
C LEU A 85 13.33 2.32 2.34
N LEU A 86 12.41 1.53 1.82
CA LEU A 86 11.88 0.38 2.56
C LEU A 86 12.23 -0.97 1.97
N ASP A 87 12.82 -0.96 0.79
CA ASP A 87 13.19 -2.18 0.08
C ASP A 87 11.97 -3.06 -0.22
N ILE A 88 10.86 -2.43 -0.55
CA ILE A 88 9.65 -3.09 -0.99
C ILE A 88 9.37 -2.55 -2.38
N SER A 89 9.18 -3.42 -3.37
CA SER A 89 9.17 -3.00 -4.77
C SER A 89 8.08 -1.99 -5.07
N ALA A 90 8.37 -1.09 -6.00
CA ALA A 90 7.40 -0.09 -6.44
C ALA A 90 6.17 -0.77 -7.03
N GLU A 91 6.36 -1.90 -7.71
CA GLU A 91 5.25 -2.66 -8.29
C GLU A 91 4.28 -3.13 -7.22
N TYR A 92 4.79 -3.54 -6.08
CA TYR A 92 3.95 -3.97 -4.98
C TYR A 92 3.04 -2.83 -4.52
N TRP A 93 3.65 -1.64 -4.31
CA TRP A 93 2.90 -0.48 -3.87
C TRP A 93 1.84 -0.07 -4.89
N MET A 94 2.20 -0.11 -6.18
CA MET A 94 1.28 0.29 -7.23
C MET A 94 0.14 -0.70 -7.40
N ARG A 95 0.39 -1.99 -7.17
CA ARG A 95 -0.69 -2.99 -7.23
C ARG A 95 -1.73 -2.72 -6.18
N ILE A 96 -1.30 -2.38 -4.98
CA ILE A 96 -2.25 -2.06 -3.91
C ILE A 96 -3.10 -0.85 -4.32
N GLN A 97 -2.47 0.16 -4.91
CA GLN A 97 -3.20 1.34 -5.35
C GLN A 97 -4.22 0.98 -6.44
N VAL A 98 -3.84 0.15 -7.39
CA VAL A 98 -4.74 -0.25 -8.46
C VAL A 98 -5.93 -1.02 -7.90
N TYR A 99 -5.71 -1.94 -7.01
CA TYR A 99 -6.81 -2.71 -6.42
C TYR A 99 -7.75 -1.81 -5.63
N TYR A 100 -7.20 -0.85 -4.91
CA TYR A 100 -8.02 0.11 -4.19
C TYR A 100 -8.88 0.92 -5.15
N ASP A 101 -8.26 1.43 -6.23
CA ASP A 101 -8.97 2.23 -7.23
C ASP A 101 -10.11 1.43 -7.87
N LEU A 102 -9.86 0.18 -8.21
CA LEU A 102 -10.87 -0.67 -8.81
C LEU A 102 -12.01 -0.94 -7.83
N PHE A 103 -11.67 -1.17 -6.57
CA PHE A 103 -12.68 -1.38 -5.54
C PHE A 103 -13.60 -0.17 -5.43
N VAL A 104 -13.01 1.02 -5.40
CA VAL A 104 -13.79 2.25 -5.28
C VAL A 104 -14.73 2.42 -6.48
N GLU A 105 -14.22 2.18 -7.70
CA GLU A 105 -15.04 2.33 -8.89
C GLU A 105 -16.16 1.29 -8.95
N ARG A 106 -15.85 0.06 -8.58
CA ARG A 106 -16.89 -0.98 -8.55
C ARG A 106 -17.96 -0.69 -7.52
N SER A 107 -17.57 -0.12 -6.39
CA SER A 107 -18.53 0.28 -5.36
C SER A 107 -19.48 1.36 -5.88
N LYS A 108 -18.95 2.29 -6.66
CA LYS A 108 -19.79 3.33 -7.26
C LYS A 108 -20.78 2.73 -8.25
N GLU A 109 -20.34 1.76 -9.04
CA GLU A 109 -21.21 1.09 -10.00
C GLU A 109 -22.33 0.36 -9.30
N GLU A 110 -22.03 -0.32 -8.22
CA GLU A 110 -23.04 -1.04 -7.45
C GLU A 110 -24.09 -0.08 -6.88
N LYS A 111 -23.63 1.06 -6.39
CA LYS A 111 -24.55 2.04 -5.83
C LYS A 111 -25.41 2.70 -6.90
N ALA A 112 -24.88 2.80 -8.11
CA ALA A 112 -25.60 3.42 -9.21
C ALA A 112 -26.64 2.47 -9.82
N ALA A 113 -26.44 1.19 -9.64
CA ALA A 113 -27.38 0.19 -10.16
C ALA A 113 -28.62 0.06 -9.23
#